data_ba947e038f43bc8548dcbe3dead06f3e
#
_entry.id   ba947e038f43bc8548dcbe3dead06f3e
#
_cell.length_a   1.000
_cell.length_b   1.000
_cell.length_c   1.000
_cell.angle_alpha   90.00
_cell.angle_beta   90.00
_cell.angle_gamma   90.00
#
_symmetry.space_group_name_H-M   'P 1'
#
loop_
_entity.id
_entity.type
_entity.pdbx_description
1 polymer ?
#
loop_
_entity_poly.entity_id
_entity_poly.type
_entity_poly.pdbx_seq_one_letter_code
_entity_poly.pdbx_strand_id
1 'polypeptide(L)'
;MHNTVFRYELNAMTRRTFGFDFENWMQNGFRAEEYIPYSFEEKGRIVANVSVNWMFFNKNGEEQLCFQLGTVMEDKAYRSRGLIWQLMERILERYDGIETGIYLFGNLGALDFYRKLGFRELMQYEYTLKPGVIKREGRHFRPVKKDALALR
;
A
#
# COMPACT_ATOMS: atom_id res chain seq x y z
N MET A 1 -0.36 5.18 14.33
CA MET A 1 -1.75 5.62 14.00
C MET A 1 -2.59 5.56 15.28
N HIS A 2 -2.47 6.62 16.13
CA HIS A 2 -3.10 6.63 17.48
C HIS A 2 -4.49 7.31 17.50
N ASN A 3 -4.90 7.96 16.42
CA ASN A 3 -6.20 8.62 16.38
C ASN A 3 -7.28 7.62 15.96
N THR A 4 -8.13 7.23 16.91
CA THR A 4 -9.22 6.26 16.72
C THR A 4 -10.24 6.73 15.68
N VAL A 5 -10.54 8.02 15.63
CA VAL A 5 -11.49 8.61 14.68
C VAL A 5 -10.93 8.51 13.26
N PHE A 6 -9.66 8.88 13.07
CA PHE A 6 -9.00 8.77 11.78
C PHE A 6 -8.96 7.32 11.29
N ARG A 7 -8.60 6.38 12.15
CA ARG A 7 -8.58 4.94 11.84
C ARG A 7 -9.97 4.44 11.40
N TYR A 8 -11.01 4.85 12.12
CA TYR A 8 -12.39 4.49 11.78
C TYR A 8 -12.78 5.01 10.40
N GLU A 9 -12.52 6.29 10.10
CA GLU A 9 -12.84 6.91 8.81
C GLU A 9 -12.05 6.31 7.65
N LEU A 10 -10.75 6.01 7.85
CA LEU A 10 -9.93 5.34 6.84
C LEU A 10 -10.50 3.95 6.52
N ASN A 11 -10.82 3.15 7.53
CA ASN A 11 -11.43 1.84 7.36
C ASN A 11 -12.80 1.93 6.68
N ALA A 12 -13.62 2.91 7.04
CA ALA A 12 -14.92 3.13 6.41
C ALA A 12 -14.78 3.49 4.92
N MET A 13 -13.82 4.34 4.56
CA MET A 13 -13.54 4.70 3.17
C MET A 13 -12.99 3.51 2.38
N THR A 14 -12.04 2.75 2.95
CA THR A 14 -11.44 1.57 2.32
C THR A 14 -12.51 0.50 2.05
N ARG A 15 -13.40 0.27 3.02
CA ARG A 15 -14.51 -0.69 2.86
C ARG A 15 -15.47 -0.28 1.75
N ARG A 16 -15.81 1.01 1.65
CA ARG A 16 -16.67 1.51 0.56
C ARG A 16 -16.00 1.43 -0.82
N THR A 17 -14.69 1.56 -0.88
CA THR A 17 -13.95 1.62 -2.15
C THR A 17 -13.51 0.24 -2.64
N PHE A 18 -13.01 -0.61 -1.74
CA PHE A 18 -12.36 -1.87 -2.09
C PHE A 18 -13.04 -3.11 -1.49
N GLY A 19 -14.02 -2.97 -0.61
CA GLY A 19 -14.74 -4.07 0.03
C GLY A 19 -13.99 -4.73 1.20
N PHE A 20 -12.87 -4.18 1.66
CA PHE A 20 -12.14 -4.65 2.83
C PHE A 20 -11.77 -3.48 3.75
N ASP A 21 -11.25 -3.78 4.95
CA ASP A 21 -10.65 -2.81 5.86
C ASP A 21 -9.38 -3.37 6.53
N PHE A 22 -8.68 -2.51 7.25
CA PHE A 22 -7.42 -2.85 7.92
C PHE A 22 -7.60 -3.30 9.37
N GLU A 23 -8.84 -3.45 9.87
CA GLU A 23 -9.08 -3.69 11.28
C GLU A 23 -8.41 -4.97 11.78
N ASN A 24 -8.61 -6.09 11.07
CA ASN A 24 -8.00 -7.36 11.41
C ASN A 24 -6.46 -7.29 11.35
N TRP A 25 -5.92 -6.59 10.35
CA TRP A 25 -4.49 -6.38 10.19
C TRP A 25 -3.91 -5.59 11.37
N MET A 26 -4.56 -4.52 11.79
CA MET A 26 -4.15 -3.70 12.94
C MET A 26 -4.25 -4.45 14.26
N GLN A 27 -5.30 -5.26 14.47
CA GLN A 27 -5.48 -6.07 15.68
C GLN A 27 -4.43 -7.18 15.83
N ASN A 28 -3.88 -7.68 14.73
CA ASN A 28 -2.83 -8.68 14.74
C ASN A 28 -1.42 -8.11 14.92
N GLY A 29 -1.30 -6.82 15.21
CA GLY A 29 -0.03 -6.19 15.57
C GLY A 29 0.92 -5.97 14.40
N PHE A 30 0.41 -5.93 13.19
CA PHE A 30 1.21 -5.50 12.04
C PHE A 30 1.61 -4.03 12.21
N ARG A 31 2.83 -3.71 11.82
CA ARG A 31 3.43 -2.40 12.06
C ARG A 31 2.71 -1.32 11.27
N ALA A 32 1.87 -0.56 11.95
CA ALA A 32 1.22 0.62 11.38
C ALA A 32 2.21 1.76 11.04
N GLU A 33 3.44 1.65 11.52
CA GLU A 33 4.50 2.64 11.33
C GLU A 33 5.01 2.68 9.89
N GLU A 34 4.93 1.56 9.19
CA GLU A 34 5.34 1.41 7.79
C GLU A 34 4.22 1.76 6.79
N TYR A 35 3.00 1.95 7.30
CA TYR A 35 1.83 2.34 6.50
C TYR A 35 1.40 3.75 6.88
N ILE A 36 1.71 4.71 6.03
CA ILE A 36 1.49 6.15 6.28
C ILE A 36 0.40 6.67 5.35
N PRO A 37 -0.82 6.88 5.85
CA PRO A 37 -1.89 7.48 5.05
C PRO A 37 -1.74 9.00 4.97
N TYR A 38 -1.91 9.53 3.77
CA TYR A 38 -2.04 10.95 3.46
C TYR A 38 -3.49 11.18 3.02
N SER A 39 -4.23 11.99 3.75
CA SER A 39 -5.66 12.14 3.52
C SER A 39 -6.10 13.60 3.52
N PHE A 40 -7.11 13.87 2.72
CA PHE A 40 -7.96 15.06 2.89
C PHE A 40 -9.18 14.70 3.72
N GLU A 41 -9.46 15.56 4.70
CA GLU A 41 -10.63 15.45 5.57
C GLU A 41 -11.55 16.65 5.37
N GLU A 42 -12.83 16.39 5.31
CA GLU A 42 -13.87 17.41 5.34
C GLU A 42 -14.99 16.98 6.28
N LYS A 43 -15.33 17.87 7.24
CA LYS A 43 -16.39 17.65 8.25
C LYS A 43 -16.23 16.33 9.02
N GLY A 44 -15.01 15.99 9.41
CA GLY A 44 -14.70 14.78 10.16
C GLY A 44 -14.70 13.48 9.33
N ARG A 45 -14.73 13.55 8.01
CA ARG A 45 -14.72 12.39 7.12
C ARG A 45 -13.54 12.46 6.16
N ILE A 46 -12.88 11.34 5.93
CA ILE A 46 -11.87 11.24 4.89
C ILE A 46 -12.56 11.22 3.52
N VAL A 47 -12.17 12.17 2.65
CA VAL A 47 -12.75 12.34 1.32
C VAL A 47 -11.78 11.97 0.19
N ALA A 48 -10.48 11.94 0.47
CA ALA A 48 -9.45 11.42 -0.42
C ALA A 48 -8.29 10.85 0.39
N ASN A 49 -7.62 9.82 -0.11
CA ASN A 49 -6.47 9.19 0.52
C ASN A 49 -5.50 8.62 -0.50
N VAL A 50 -4.22 8.73 -0.19
CA VAL A 50 -3.11 7.97 -0.77
C VAL A 50 -2.23 7.50 0.38
N SER A 51 -1.93 6.21 0.47
CA SER A 51 -1.05 5.70 1.52
C SER A 51 0.32 5.33 0.96
N VAL A 52 1.34 5.54 1.77
CA VAL A 52 2.73 5.16 1.48
C VAL A 52 3.10 3.98 2.37
N ASN A 53 3.56 2.89 1.77
CA ASN A 53 4.13 1.74 2.48
C ASN A 53 5.65 1.73 2.27
N TRP A 54 6.38 1.59 3.34
CA TRP A 54 7.83 1.38 3.29
C TRP A 54 8.10 -0.09 3.00
N MET A 55 8.80 -0.36 1.91
CA MET A 55 9.10 -1.70 1.44
C MET A 55 10.61 -1.88 1.31
N PHE A 56 11.14 -2.87 2.00
CA PHE A 56 12.56 -3.22 1.94
C PHE A 56 12.73 -4.42 1.02
N PHE A 57 13.49 -4.22 -0.06
CA PHE A 57 13.82 -5.26 -1.03
C PHE A 57 15.28 -5.67 -0.88
N ASN A 58 15.54 -6.97 -0.94
CA ASN A 58 16.90 -7.46 -1.08
C ASN A 58 17.22 -7.65 -2.57
N LYS A 59 18.20 -6.91 -3.07
CA LYS A 59 18.71 -7.05 -4.43
C LYS A 59 20.19 -7.39 -4.38
N ASN A 60 20.51 -8.63 -4.72
CA ASN A 60 21.90 -9.14 -4.72
C ASN A 60 22.61 -9.03 -3.36
N GLY A 61 21.90 -9.16 -2.25
CA GLY A 61 22.45 -9.04 -0.90
C GLY A 61 22.41 -7.62 -0.30
N GLU A 62 22.01 -6.63 -1.08
CA GLU A 62 21.85 -5.26 -0.61
C GLU A 62 20.38 -4.93 -0.36
N GLU A 63 20.09 -4.34 0.80
CA GLU A 63 18.76 -3.87 1.14
C GLU A 63 18.48 -2.54 0.45
N GLN A 64 17.36 -2.45 -0.23
CA GLN A 64 16.92 -1.25 -0.93
C GLN A 64 15.55 -0.83 -0.41
N LEU A 65 15.42 0.44 0.01
CA LEU A 65 14.16 1.04 0.41
C LEU A 65 13.40 1.51 -0.83
N CYS A 66 12.17 1.05 -0.98
CA CYS A 66 11.22 1.54 -1.97
C CYS A 66 9.91 1.94 -1.27
N PHE A 67 9.17 2.86 -1.86
CA PHE A 67 7.84 3.22 -1.37
C PHE A 67 6.77 2.68 -2.30
N GLN A 68 5.86 1.90 -1.72
CA GLN A 68 4.67 1.46 -2.43
C GLN A 68 3.52 2.43 -2.15
N LEU A 69 2.94 3.02 -3.20
CA LEU A 69 1.70 3.77 -3.05
C LEU A 69 0.51 2.82 -3.11
N GLY A 70 -0.37 2.95 -2.13
CA GLY A 70 -1.55 2.11 -2.00
C GLY A 70 -2.78 2.89 -1.56
N THR A 71 -3.93 2.22 -1.56
CA THR A 71 -5.22 2.79 -1.16
C THR A 71 -5.47 4.19 -1.72
N VAL A 72 -5.19 4.36 -3.02
CA VAL A 72 -5.53 5.58 -3.76
C VAL A 72 -7.05 5.63 -3.91
N MET A 73 -7.70 6.46 -3.12
CA MET A 73 -9.16 6.51 -2.99
C MET A 73 -9.65 7.95 -2.97
N GLU A 74 -10.79 8.18 -3.60
CA GLU A 74 -11.49 9.46 -3.58
C GLU A 74 -13.00 9.22 -3.50
N ASP A 75 -13.67 9.90 -2.58
CA ASP A 75 -15.13 9.85 -2.49
C ASP A 75 -15.75 10.37 -3.79
N LYS A 76 -16.78 9.68 -4.27
CA LYS A 76 -17.43 10.01 -5.55
C LYS A 76 -17.90 11.45 -5.65
N ALA A 77 -18.36 12.04 -4.54
CA ALA A 77 -18.84 13.42 -4.47
C ALA A 77 -17.71 14.47 -4.58
N TYR A 78 -16.44 14.03 -4.43
CA TYR A 78 -15.26 14.90 -4.45
C TYR A 78 -14.40 14.73 -5.68
N ARG A 79 -14.76 13.83 -6.58
CA ARG A 79 -14.05 13.60 -7.84
C ARG A 79 -13.92 14.87 -8.68
N SER A 80 -12.89 14.89 -9.51
CA SER A 80 -12.56 16.03 -10.40
C SER A 80 -12.16 17.32 -9.69
N ARG A 81 -11.88 17.27 -8.38
CA ARG A 81 -11.36 18.42 -7.61
C ARG A 81 -9.82 18.41 -7.50
N GLY A 82 -9.17 17.40 -8.06
CA GLY A 82 -7.71 17.27 -8.04
C GLY A 82 -7.13 16.88 -6.68
N LEU A 83 -7.93 16.32 -5.75
CA LEU A 83 -7.46 15.98 -4.41
C LEU A 83 -6.37 14.90 -4.44
N ILE A 84 -6.56 13.84 -5.24
CA ILE A 84 -5.55 12.78 -5.39
C ILE A 84 -4.27 13.35 -6.02
N TRP A 85 -4.39 14.25 -7.00
CA TRP A 85 -3.24 14.89 -7.60
C TRP A 85 -2.40 15.63 -6.56
N GLN A 86 -3.03 16.45 -5.72
CA GLN A 86 -2.36 17.21 -4.67
C GLN A 86 -1.69 16.29 -3.62
N LEU A 87 -2.33 15.17 -3.26
CA LEU A 87 -1.72 14.19 -2.35
C LEU A 87 -0.50 13.54 -2.98
N MET A 88 -0.58 13.16 -4.26
CA MET A 88 0.53 12.56 -4.99
C MET A 88 1.72 13.52 -5.11
N GLU A 89 1.51 14.78 -5.49
CA GLU A 89 2.57 15.78 -5.54
C GLU A 89 3.28 15.92 -4.19
N ARG A 90 2.53 16.08 -3.11
CA ARG A 90 3.10 16.18 -1.75
C ARG A 90 3.90 14.94 -1.33
N ILE A 91 3.44 13.75 -1.72
CA ILE A 91 4.14 12.50 -1.43
C ILE A 91 5.43 12.44 -2.25
N LEU A 92 5.37 12.71 -3.54
CA LEU A 92 6.54 12.71 -4.42
C LEU A 92 7.59 13.70 -3.95
N GLU A 93 7.22 14.94 -3.62
CA GLU A 93 8.12 15.94 -3.05
C GLU A 93 8.73 15.51 -1.72
N ARG A 94 7.94 14.90 -0.84
CA ARG A 94 8.39 14.49 0.50
C ARG A 94 9.43 13.38 0.46
N TYR A 95 9.30 12.46 -0.47
CA TYR A 95 10.11 11.25 -0.56
C TYR A 95 11.17 11.30 -1.66
N ASP A 96 11.29 12.41 -2.38
CA ASP A 96 12.30 12.61 -3.42
C ASP A 96 13.71 12.48 -2.85
N GLY A 97 14.51 11.61 -3.48
CA GLY A 97 15.90 11.37 -3.11
C GLY A 97 16.12 10.56 -1.83
N ILE A 98 15.06 10.05 -1.18
CA ILE A 98 15.17 9.23 0.05
C ILE A 98 15.17 7.73 -0.28
N GLU A 99 14.57 7.35 -1.40
CA GLU A 99 14.26 5.97 -1.80
C GLU A 99 15.02 5.55 -3.06
N THR A 100 15.04 4.23 -3.27
CA THR A 100 15.53 3.65 -4.54
C THR A 100 14.46 3.75 -5.63
N GLY A 101 13.19 3.88 -5.25
CA GLY A 101 12.07 4.06 -6.16
C GLY A 101 10.71 4.10 -5.49
N ILE A 102 9.75 4.71 -6.19
CA ILE A 102 8.34 4.75 -5.80
C ILE A 102 7.56 3.94 -6.84
N TYR A 103 6.72 3.00 -6.39
CA TYR A 103 5.91 2.17 -7.27
C TYR A 103 4.48 2.01 -6.78
N LEU A 104 3.60 1.58 -7.66
CA LEU A 104 2.21 1.27 -7.34
C LEU A 104 1.66 0.18 -8.27
N PHE A 105 0.57 -0.46 -7.84
CA PHE A 105 -0.26 -1.30 -8.68
C PHE A 105 -1.50 -0.51 -9.07
N GLY A 106 -1.49 0.03 -10.28
CA GLY A 106 -2.60 0.83 -10.82
C GLY A 106 -3.62 -0.02 -11.57
N ASN A 107 -4.87 0.41 -11.59
CA ASN A 107 -5.83 -0.17 -12.52
C ASN A 107 -5.65 0.45 -13.92
N LEU A 108 -6.08 -0.28 -14.95
CA LEU A 108 -5.92 0.14 -16.34
C LEU A 108 -6.58 1.49 -16.66
N GLY A 109 -7.69 1.82 -16.00
CA GLY A 109 -8.40 3.09 -16.21
C GLY A 109 -7.70 4.32 -15.63
N ALA A 110 -6.64 4.13 -14.82
CA ALA A 110 -5.90 5.23 -14.19
C ALA A 110 -4.48 5.42 -14.76
N LEU A 111 -4.08 4.67 -15.78
CA LEU A 111 -2.72 4.71 -16.32
C LEU A 111 -2.30 6.10 -16.79
N ASP A 112 -3.16 6.81 -17.50
CA ASP A 112 -2.85 8.16 -18.01
C ASP A 112 -2.69 9.18 -16.87
N PHE A 113 -3.40 8.99 -15.76
CA PHE A 113 -3.22 9.79 -14.56
C PHE A 113 -1.81 9.59 -13.98
N TYR A 114 -1.37 8.35 -13.81
CA TYR A 114 -0.05 8.05 -13.27
C TYR A 114 1.08 8.45 -14.21
N ARG A 115 0.90 8.30 -15.53
CA ARG A 115 1.88 8.78 -16.53
C ARG A 115 2.12 10.28 -16.44
N LYS A 116 1.08 11.08 -16.21
CA LYS A 116 1.20 12.54 -16.01
C LYS A 116 1.99 12.91 -14.76
N LEU A 117 2.02 12.04 -13.76
CA LEU A 117 2.83 12.17 -12.53
C LEU A 117 4.25 11.60 -12.69
N GLY A 118 4.66 11.17 -13.89
CA GLY A 118 6.01 10.67 -14.18
C GLY A 118 6.19 9.17 -13.99
N PHE A 119 5.16 8.43 -13.61
CA PHE A 119 5.24 6.98 -13.50
C PHE A 119 5.35 6.31 -14.88
N ARG A 120 6.10 5.22 -14.92
CA ARG A 120 6.26 4.38 -16.10
C ARG A 120 5.77 2.98 -15.81
N GLU A 121 5.20 2.33 -16.80
CA GLU A 121 4.80 0.93 -16.68
C GLU A 121 6.03 0.02 -16.64
N LEU A 122 6.01 -0.92 -15.72
CA LEU A 122 6.99 -2.00 -15.63
C LEU A 122 6.32 -3.33 -15.99
N MET A 123 7.07 -4.19 -16.65
CA MET A 123 6.62 -5.55 -16.95
C MET A 123 6.51 -6.33 -15.64
N GLN A 124 5.35 -6.91 -15.40
CA GLN A 124 5.09 -7.77 -14.25
C GLN A 124 5.06 -9.22 -14.69
N TYR A 125 5.63 -10.11 -13.88
CA TYR A 125 5.58 -11.55 -14.10
C TYR A 125 4.69 -12.18 -13.03
N GLU A 126 3.76 -13.02 -13.47
CA GLU A 126 2.95 -13.86 -12.60
C GLU A 126 3.50 -15.28 -12.61
N TYR A 127 3.76 -15.83 -11.42
CA TYR A 127 4.24 -17.20 -11.26
C TYR A 127 3.08 -18.08 -10.79
N THR A 128 2.67 -19.01 -11.64
CA THR A 128 1.61 -19.98 -11.32
C THR A 128 2.23 -21.37 -11.15
N LEU A 129 1.91 -22.03 -10.03
CA LEU A 129 2.21 -23.43 -9.82
C LEU A 129 1.13 -24.29 -10.50
N LYS A 130 1.53 -25.14 -11.45
CA LYS A 130 0.59 -26.11 -12.04
C LYS A 130 0.15 -27.10 -10.96
N PRO A 131 -1.16 -27.39 -10.81
CA PRO A 131 -1.65 -28.46 -9.95
C PRO A 131 -0.97 -29.79 -10.33
N GLY A 132 -0.43 -30.54 -9.34
CA GLY A 132 0.27 -31.80 -9.56
C GLY A 132 1.81 -31.73 -9.48
N VAL A 133 2.42 -30.55 -9.51
CA VAL A 133 3.89 -30.38 -9.31
C VAL A 133 4.25 -30.44 -7.83
N ILE A 134 3.28 -30.18 -6.93
CA ILE A 134 3.49 -30.30 -5.48
C ILE A 134 3.39 -31.78 -5.12
N LYS A 135 4.52 -32.50 -5.13
CA LYS A 135 4.60 -33.79 -4.46
C LYS A 135 4.33 -33.55 -2.98
N ARG A 136 3.25 -34.16 -2.45
CA ARG A 136 2.98 -34.24 -1.01
C ARG A 136 4.00 -35.16 -0.30
N GLU A 137 5.26 -34.87 -0.39
CA GLU A 137 6.21 -35.44 0.52
C GLU A 137 6.14 -34.63 1.79
N GLY A 138 5.43 -35.19 2.77
CA GLY A 138 5.12 -34.58 4.04
C GLY A 138 6.39 -34.26 4.86
N ARG A 139 7.01 -33.13 4.60
CA ARG A 139 7.86 -32.48 5.58
C ARG A 139 6.96 -31.66 6.47
N HIS A 140 6.93 -32.00 7.75
CA HIS A 140 6.19 -31.27 8.75
C HIS A 140 6.61 -29.81 8.73
N PHE A 141 5.68 -28.89 8.40
CA PHE A 141 5.86 -27.48 8.64
C PHE A 141 6.00 -27.28 10.14
N ARG A 142 7.16 -26.82 10.60
CA ARG A 142 7.28 -26.32 11.96
C ARG A 142 6.71 -24.93 11.98
N PRO A 143 5.77 -24.61 12.89
CA PRO A 143 5.34 -23.23 13.07
C PRO A 143 6.55 -22.37 13.42
N VAL A 144 6.75 -21.30 12.66
CA VAL A 144 7.77 -20.29 12.98
C VAL A 144 7.34 -19.63 14.27
N LYS A 145 8.17 -19.68 15.30
CA LYS A 145 7.89 -18.97 16.55
C LYS A 145 7.76 -17.48 16.24
N LYS A 146 6.79 -16.80 16.87
CA LYS A 146 6.53 -15.35 16.67
C LYS A 146 7.81 -14.50 16.80
N ASP A 147 8.73 -14.91 17.63
CA ASP A 147 10.01 -14.23 17.91
C ASP A 147 11.05 -14.35 16.77
N ALA A 148 10.86 -15.28 15.84
CA ALA A 148 11.74 -15.46 14.68
C ALA A 148 11.34 -14.57 13.47
N LEU A 149 10.21 -13.87 13.57
CA LEU A 149 9.74 -12.90 12.59
C LEU A 149 10.19 -11.45 12.89
N ALA A 150 10.99 -11.26 13.93
CA ALA A 150 11.75 -10.02 14.11
C ALA A 150 12.91 -10.04 13.09
N LEU A 151 12.59 -9.77 11.84
CA LEU A 151 13.57 -9.32 10.87
C LEU A 151 14.11 -7.99 11.38
N ARG A 152 15.40 -7.98 11.69
CA ARG A 152 16.17 -6.77 11.99
C ARG A 152 16.23 -5.87 10.77
#